data_e3f86f54ab308cf7b085caab07c2c874
#
_entry.id   e3f86f54ab308cf7b085caab07c2c874
#
_cell.length_a   1.000
_cell.length_b   1.000
_cell.length_c   1.000
_cell.angle_alpha   90.00
_cell.angle_beta   90.00
_cell.angle_gamma   90.00
#
_symmetry.space_group_name_H-M   'P 1'
#
loop_
_entity.id
_entity.type
_entity.pdbx_description
1 polymer ?
#
loop_
_entity_poly.entity_id
_entity_poly.type
_entity_poly.pdbx_seq_one_letter_code
_entity_poly.pdbx_strand_id
1 'polypeptide(L)'
;MQDPEDNKSQVPFSLDAFVLDPDVSAVLCGLDTAVNYTKISKALQYLTRVPDCLFIATNTDPTYPAEAGRLLPGAGSIVAPVRYALGRDPVSCGKPNKVMLDCIKAKYVCPHRRAISTDSGSFI
;
A
#
# COMPACT_ATOMS: atom_id res chain seq x y z
N MET A 1 -0.57 -4.17 -10.39
CA MET A 1 -0.06 -3.27 -11.45
C MET A 1 -0.38 -1.86 -11.02
N GLN A 2 0.63 -1.01 -10.92
CA GLN A 2 0.40 0.42 -10.70
C GLN A 2 -0.02 1.02 -12.04
N ASP A 3 -1.17 1.68 -12.06
CA ASP A 3 -1.60 2.40 -13.25
C ASP A 3 -0.70 3.64 -13.41
N PRO A 4 0.03 3.81 -14.53
CA PRO A 4 0.87 4.98 -14.74
C PRO A 4 0.10 6.31 -14.69
N GLU A 5 -1.20 6.27 -14.98
CA GLU A 5 -2.08 7.43 -14.90
C GLU A 5 -2.31 7.88 -13.46
N ASP A 6 -2.24 6.97 -12.47
CA ASP A 6 -2.40 7.31 -11.06
C ASP A 6 -1.30 8.26 -10.55
N ASN A 7 -0.11 8.20 -11.14
CA ASN A 7 0.99 9.10 -10.78
C ASN A 7 0.79 10.54 -11.27
N LYS A 8 -0.03 10.72 -12.30
CA LYS A 8 -0.28 12.02 -12.95
C LYS A 8 -1.66 12.59 -12.64
N SER A 9 -2.51 11.79 -11.96
CA SER A 9 -3.91 12.16 -11.78
C SER A 9 -4.06 13.38 -10.88
N GLN A 10 -4.43 14.50 -11.46
CA GLN A 10 -5.00 15.68 -10.79
C GLN A 10 -6.53 15.64 -10.81
N VAL A 11 -7.12 14.60 -11.41
CA VAL A 11 -8.56 14.43 -11.50
C VAL A 11 -9.08 13.86 -10.18
N PRO A 12 -10.19 14.37 -9.64
CA PRO A 12 -10.81 13.80 -8.46
C PRO A 12 -11.12 12.31 -8.67
N PHE A 13 -10.85 11.49 -7.64
CA PHE A 13 -11.19 10.07 -7.66
C PHE A 13 -12.71 9.89 -7.82
N SER A 14 -13.12 9.14 -8.83
CA SER A 14 -14.53 8.85 -9.09
C SER A 14 -14.84 7.41 -8.68
N LEU A 15 -15.76 7.25 -7.72
CA LEU A 15 -16.26 5.95 -7.28
C LEU A 15 -17.03 5.23 -8.40
N ASP A 16 -17.74 5.97 -9.23
CA ASP A 16 -18.57 5.41 -10.30
C ASP A 16 -17.72 4.82 -11.43
N ALA A 17 -16.53 5.38 -11.65
CA ALA A 17 -15.59 4.89 -12.66
C ALA A 17 -14.63 3.81 -12.14
N PHE A 18 -14.60 3.59 -10.82
CA PHE A 18 -13.67 2.64 -10.22
C PHE A 18 -14.27 1.25 -10.05
N VAL A 19 -13.72 0.29 -10.78
CA VAL A 19 -14.08 -1.13 -10.68
C VAL A 19 -13.01 -1.87 -9.91
N LEU A 20 -13.42 -2.62 -8.88
CA LEU A 20 -12.50 -3.48 -8.11
C LEU A 20 -12.03 -4.65 -8.99
N ASP A 21 -10.73 -4.87 -9.02
CA ASP A 21 -10.15 -6.07 -9.60
C ASP A 21 -10.35 -7.24 -8.60
N PRO A 22 -11.08 -8.30 -8.99
CA PRO A 22 -11.37 -9.42 -8.09
C PRO A 22 -10.12 -10.24 -7.70
N ASP A 23 -9.04 -10.11 -8.46
CA ASP A 23 -7.80 -10.84 -8.19
C ASP A 23 -6.92 -10.15 -7.13
N VAL A 24 -7.27 -8.95 -6.69
CA VAL A 24 -6.55 -8.23 -5.65
C VAL A 24 -6.96 -8.75 -4.27
N SER A 25 -5.98 -9.16 -3.48
CA SER A 25 -6.18 -9.66 -2.12
C SER A 25 -5.30 -8.97 -1.06
N ALA A 26 -4.47 -8.02 -1.49
CA ALA A 26 -3.61 -7.26 -0.58
C ALA A 26 -3.37 -5.86 -1.10
N VAL A 27 -3.23 -4.91 -0.18
CA VAL A 27 -2.72 -3.56 -0.42
C VAL A 27 -1.39 -3.45 0.28
N LEU A 28 -0.34 -3.21 -0.49
CA LEU A 28 1.01 -2.99 0.01
C LEU A 28 1.34 -1.50 -0.05
N CYS A 29 1.66 -0.92 1.09
CA CYS A 29 2.09 0.46 1.21
C CYS A 29 3.58 0.53 1.54
N GLY A 30 4.32 1.35 0.79
CA GLY A 30 5.73 1.63 0.99
C GLY A 30 6.05 3.10 0.76
N LEU A 31 7.33 3.41 0.57
CA LEU A 31 7.77 4.74 0.21
C LEU A 31 7.34 5.05 -1.22
N ASP A 32 6.41 5.96 -1.37
CA ASP A 32 5.89 6.45 -2.65
C ASP A 32 5.96 7.97 -2.69
N THR A 33 6.93 8.49 -3.43
CA THR A 33 7.12 9.94 -3.59
C THR A 33 6.07 10.60 -4.49
N ALA A 34 5.27 9.80 -5.18
CA ALA A 34 4.15 10.24 -6.01
C ALA A 34 2.79 9.87 -5.39
N VAL A 35 2.73 9.68 -4.06
CA VAL A 35 1.48 9.41 -3.35
C VAL A 35 0.49 10.56 -3.59
N ASN A 36 -0.76 10.19 -3.82
CA ASN A 36 -1.84 11.15 -4.07
C ASN A 36 -3.18 10.61 -3.56
N TYR A 37 -4.20 11.46 -3.62
CA TYR A 37 -5.53 11.13 -3.12
C TYR A 37 -6.16 9.92 -3.84
N THR A 38 -5.94 9.79 -5.16
CA THR A 38 -6.45 8.66 -5.95
C THR A 38 -5.90 7.33 -5.47
N LYS A 39 -4.59 7.23 -5.22
CA LYS A 39 -3.97 6.02 -4.70
C LYS A 39 -4.48 5.65 -3.31
N ILE A 40 -4.59 6.63 -2.43
CA ILE A 40 -5.14 6.45 -1.08
C ILE A 40 -6.60 5.97 -1.16
N SER A 41 -7.40 6.58 -2.03
CA SER A 41 -8.81 6.20 -2.24
C SER A 41 -8.95 4.79 -2.78
N LYS A 42 -8.17 4.40 -3.79
CA LYS A 42 -8.14 3.03 -4.32
C LYS A 42 -7.76 2.01 -3.24
N ALA A 43 -6.71 2.30 -2.48
CA ALA A 43 -6.29 1.44 -1.37
C ALA A 43 -7.43 1.22 -0.37
N LEU A 44 -8.11 2.30 0.01
CA LEU A 44 -9.23 2.23 0.95
C LEU A 44 -10.41 1.40 0.40
N GLN A 45 -10.73 1.52 -0.91
CA GLN A 45 -11.79 0.72 -1.52
C GLN A 45 -11.48 -0.79 -1.43
N TYR A 46 -10.25 -1.21 -1.73
CA TYR A 46 -9.87 -2.61 -1.60
C TYR A 46 -9.93 -3.10 -0.15
N LEU A 47 -9.38 -2.32 0.78
CA LEU A 47 -9.30 -2.70 2.19
C LEU A 47 -10.65 -2.74 2.92
N THR A 48 -11.66 -2.03 2.39
CA THR A 48 -13.00 -1.98 2.99
C THR A 48 -14.02 -2.88 2.30
N ARG A 49 -13.84 -3.17 0.99
CA ARG A 49 -14.84 -3.87 0.18
C ARG A 49 -14.44 -5.29 -0.22
N VAL A 50 -13.15 -5.60 -0.21
CA VAL A 50 -12.67 -6.96 -0.50
C VAL A 50 -12.52 -7.71 0.82
N PRO A 51 -13.27 -8.81 1.03
CA PRO A 51 -13.15 -9.62 2.24
C PRO A 51 -11.72 -10.13 2.42
N ASP A 52 -11.23 -10.08 3.65
CA ASP A 52 -9.89 -10.55 4.03
C ASP A 52 -8.72 -9.90 3.27
N CYS A 53 -8.94 -8.74 2.64
CA CYS A 53 -7.87 -7.99 1.99
C CYS A 53 -6.81 -7.59 3.01
N LEU A 54 -5.57 -7.97 2.73
CA LEU A 54 -4.43 -7.67 3.60
C LEU A 54 -4.02 -6.20 3.48
N PHE A 55 -3.75 -5.59 4.63
CA PHE A 55 -3.09 -4.30 4.69
C PHE A 55 -1.63 -4.50 5.13
N ILE A 56 -0.69 -4.26 4.24
CA ILE A 56 0.74 -4.52 4.44
C ILE A 56 1.51 -3.23 4.28
N ALA A 57 2.48 -2.98 5.17
CA ALA A 57 3.44 -1.89 5.04
C ALA A 57 4.86 -2.46 4.93
N THR A 58 5.68 -1.88 4.03
CA THR A 58 7.11 -2.25 3.93
C THR A 58 7.85 -1.93 5.22
N ASN A 59 7.56 -0.78 5.80
CA ASN A 59 7.97 -0.35 7.14
C ASN A 59 7.05 0.78 7.61
N THR A 60 7.20 1.20 8.86
CA THR A 60 6.39 2.27 9.46
C THR A 60 7.23 3.45 9.94
N ASP A 61 8.46 3.60 9.44
CA ASP A 61 9.35 4.69 9.79
C ASP A 61 8.74 6.03 9.37
N PRO A 62 8.60 7.00 10.28
CA PRO A 62 7.97 8.27 9.96
C PRO A 62 8.80 9.12 9.01
N THR A 63 10.12 9.03 9.14
CA THR A 63 11.09 9.80 8.34
C THR A 63 12.29 8.95 7.99
N TYR A 64 13.06 9.38 7.01
CA TYR A 64 14.39 8.85 6.73
C TYR A 64 15.42 9.98 6.56
N PRO A 65 16.70 9.74 6.87
CA PRO A 65 17.75 10.75 6.75
C PRO A 65 18.08 11.00 5.27
N ALA A 66 18.17 12.27 4.92
CA ALA A 66 18.64 12.77 3.63
C ALA A 66 19.98 13.50 3.81
N GLU A 67 20.47 14.08 2.73
CA GLU A 67 21.72 14.84 2.71
C GLU A 67 21.71 15.98 3.75
N ALA A 68 22.88 16.27 4.32
CA ALA A 68 23.11 17.35 5.29
C ALA A 68 22.23 17.24 6.56
N GLY A 69 21.91 16.02 7.01
CA GLY A 69 21.14 15.78 8.23
C GLY A 69 19.67 16.18 8.15
N ARG A 70 19.16 16.48 6.95
CA ARG A 70 17.73 16.77 6.73
C ARG A 70 16.92 15.48 6.79
N LEU A 71 15.65 15.61 7.14
CA LEU A 71 14.72 14.49 7.20
C LEU A 71 13.70 14.61 6.08
N LEU A 72 13.38 13.49 5.46
CA LEU A 72 12.28 13.36 4.50
C LEU A 72 11.23 12.38 5.04
N PRO A 73 9.95 12.52 4.61
CA PRO A 73 8.90 11.59 4.99
C PRO A 73 9.24 10.16 4.58
N GLY A 74 9.20 9.24 5.54
CA GLY A 74 9.42 7.82 5.33
C GLY A 74 8.14 7.08 4.90
N ALA A 75 8.24 5.76 4.73
CA ALA A 75 7.11 4.92 4.36
C ALA A 75 5.95 5.02 5.35
N GLY A 76 6.23 5.19 6.65
CA GLY A 76 5.20 5.41 7.66
C GLY A 76 4.33 6.64 7.40
N SER A 77 4.92 7.71 6.84
CA SER A 77 4.18 8.92 6.45
C SER A 77 3.26 8.69 5.24
N ILE A 78 3.57 7.72 4.38
CA ILE A 78 2.72 7.30 3.25
C ILE A 78 1.61 6.37 3.73
N VAL A 79 1.90 5.50 4.67
CA VAL A 79 0.93 4.56 5.28
C VAL A 79 -0.09 5.29 6.14
N ALA A 80 0.31 6.37 6.80
CA ALA A 80 -0.49 7.08 7.80
C ALA A 80 -1.90 7.49 7.32
N PRO A 81 -2.10 8.09 6.13
CA PRO A 81 -3.43 8.46 5.67
C PRO A 81 -4.36 7.25 5.48
N VAL A 82 -3.85 6.15 4.94
CA VAL A 82 -4.64 4.91 4.77
C VAL A 82 -4.98 4.30 6.12
N ARG A 83 -4.00 4.20 7.02
CA ARG A 83 -4.17 3.72 8.39
C ARG A 83 -5.23 4.53 9.15
N TYR A 84 -5.15 5.86 9.05
CA TYR A 84 -6.08 6.77 9.72
C TYR A 84 -7.51 6.60 9.21
N ALA A 85 -7.68 6.57 7.88
CA ALA A 85 -8.99 6.41 7.26
C ALA A 85 -9.62 5.03 7.53
N LEU A 86 -8.78 3.98 7.56
CA LEU A 86 -9.23 2.61 7.78
C LEU A 86 -9.49 2.27 9.25
N GLY A 87 -8.82 2.96 10.19
CA GLY A 87 -8.93 2.70 11.63
C GLY A 87 -8.25 1.40 12.09
N ARG A 88 -7.35 0.82 11.28
CA ARG A 88 -6.54 -0.35 11.67
C ARG A 88 -5.10 -0.22 11.21
N ASP A 89 -4.21 -0.92 11.93
CA ASP A 89 -2.79 -0.96 11.61
C ASP A 89 -2.48 -1.94 10.47
N PRO A 90 -1.51 -1.62 9.60
CA PRO A 90 -0.97 -2.57 8.66
C PRO A 90 -0.12 -3.62 9.36
N VAL A 91 0.02 -4.78 8.72
CA VAL A 91 1.08 -5.73 9.07
C VAL A 91 2.39 -5.21 8.48
N SER A 92 3.35 -4.86 9.33
CA SER A 92 4.64 -4.34 8.86
C SER A 92 5.57 -5.49 8.46
N CYS A 93 6.16 -5.38 7.26
CA CYS A 93 7.22 -6.28 6.78
C CYS A 93 8.62 -5.84 7.22
N GLY A 94 8.73 -4.70 7.89
CA GLY A 94 10.01 -4.18 8.38
C GLY A 94 10.71 -5.15 9.33
N LYS A 95 12.04 -5.16 9.29
CA LYS A 95 12.87 -5.95 10.23
C LYS A 95 12.43 -5.67 11.67
N PRO A 96 12.18 -6.71 12.51
CA PRO A 96 12.70 -8.08 12.46
C PRO A 96 11.69 -9.19 12.08
N ASN A 97 10.62 -8.90 11.34
CA ASN A 97 9.51 -9.84 11.13
C ASN A 97 9.76 -10.85 10.00
N LYS A 98 10.61 -11.87 10.28
CA LYS A 98 10.73 -13.06 9.44
C LYS A 98 9.43 -13.88 9.38
N VAL A 99 8.60 -13.75 10.41
CA VAL A 99 7.31 -14.45 10.58
C VAL A 99 6.31 -14.10 9.47
N MET A 100 6.42 -12.93 8.86
CA MET A 100 5.44 -12.47 7.89
C MET A 100 5.62 -13.07 6.50
N LEU A 101 6.84 -13.29 6.06
CA LEU A 101 7.11 -14.02 4.82
C LEU A 101 6.61 -15.47 4.93
N ASP A 102 6.72 -16.06 6.10
CA ASP A 102 6.26 -17.42 6.34
C ASP A 102 4.72 -17.49 6.45
N CYS A 103 4.08 -16.48 7.03
CA CYS A 103 2.61 -16.35 7.05
C CYS A 103 2.01 -16.08 5.66
N ILE A 104 2.65 -15.23 4.86
CA ILE A 104 2.23 -14.97 3.48
C ILE A 104 2.36 -16.25 2.65
N LYS A 105 3.49 -16.97 2.76
CA LYS A 105 3.69 -18.24 2.07
C LYS A 105 2.72 -19.33 2.52
N ALA A 106 2.43 -19.42 3.83
CA ALA A 106 1.55 -20.45 4.38
C ALA A 106 0.06 -20.19 4.08
N LYS A 107 -0.36 -18.93 4.00
CA LYS A 107 -1.76 -18.55 3.84
C LYS A 107 -2.18 -18.33 2.38
N TYR A 108 -1.23 -18.10 1.48
CA TYR A 108 -1.48 -17.67 0.11
C TYR A 108 -0.79 -18.52 -0.95
N VAL A 109 -0.85 -19.83 -0.83
CA VAL A 109 -0.63 -20.75 -1.95
C VAL A 109 -1.86 -20.66 -2.86
N CYS A 110 -2.09 -19.49 -3.46
CA CYS A 110 -3.15 -19.32 -4.45
C CYS A 110 -2.52 -18.74 -5.72
N PRO A 111 -2.47 -19.48 -6.83
CA PRO A 111 -1.64 -19.15 -7.99
C PRO A 111 -2.11 -17.94 -8.81
N HIS A 112 -3.22 -17.27 -8.44
CA HIS A 112 -3.82 -16.21 -9.26
C HIS A 112 -4.15 -14.91 -8.52
N ARG A 113 -3.66 -14.68 -7.30
CA ARG A 113 -3.94 -13.43 -6.58
C ARG A 113 -2.78 -12.46 -6.67
N ARG A 114 -3.09 -11.19 -6.96
CA ARG A 114 -2.13 -10.10 -7.07
C ARG A 114 -2.16 -9.19 -5.84
N ALA A 115 -1.00 -8.68 -5.44
CA ALA A 115 -0.89 -7.60 -4.48
C ALA A 115 -0.80 -6.24 -5.20
N ILE A 116 -1.40 -5.21 -4.63
CA ILE A 116 -1.23 -3.83 -5.09
C ILE A 116 -0.18 -3.16 -4.21
N SER A 117 0.81 -2.54 -4.86
CA SER A 117 1.81 -1.70 -4.20
C SER A 117 1.49 -0.23 -4.41
N THR A 118 1.60 0.57 -3.35
CA THR A 118 1.61 2.03 -3.45
C THR A 118 3.01 2.57 -3.73
N ASP A 119 4.01 1.69 -3.80
CA ASP A 119 5.40 2.04 -4.08
C ASP A 119 5.65 2.18 -5.59
N SER A 120 6.44 3.18 -5.98
CA SER A 120 6.68 3.56 -7.36
C SER A 120 7.63 2.62 -8.13
N GLY A 121 7.98 1.44 -7.63
CA GLY A 121 9.03 0.67 -8.28
C GLY A 121 9.14 -0.81 -8.09
N SER A 122 8.26 -1.52 -7.42
CA SER A 122 8.47 -2.96 -7.25
C SER A 122 7.18 -3.76 -7.18
N PHE A 123 7.12 -4.74 -8.07
CA PHE A 123 6.15 -5.84 -8.02
C PHE A 123 6.71 -6.99 -7.18
N ILE A 124 5.91 -7.54 -6.33
CA ILE A 124 6.09 -8.88 -5.79
C ILE A 124 4.86 -9.70 -6.10
#